data_674cd37bf4601663c93a4c951c4a11e4
#
_entry.id   674cd37bf4601663c93a4c951c4a11e4
#
_cell.length_a   1.000
_cell.length_b   1.000
_cell.length_c   1.000
_cell.angle_alpha   90.00
_cell.angle_beta   90.00
_cell.angle_gamma   90.00
#
_symmetry.space_group_name_H-M   'P 1'
#
loop_
_entity.id
_entity.type
_entity.pdbx_description
1 polymer ?
#
loop_
_entity_poly.entity_id
_entity_poly.type
_entity_poly.pdbx_seq_one_letter_code
_entity_poly.pdbx_strand_id
1 'polypeptide(L)'
;MGYVHFTEDQKQRAGSVDLVDFLRLNGERLISAGREWRLSSDHSITVRGNTWYDHAEEKGGSPISFVQYVYGKNYPDAVTMLLNGEQGVAYKQSQREESTRAPFVLPPSNSNMRRVYAYLLKNRFLDREIVDAFVRSGLIYERLEPSKDGAKQFHNAIFVGKDEAGTARHAHKKGIYTYGKSYRGNIEGSDPRYSFHWKGISNTLYVFESPIDLISYISLHKEGWENHSYVALCGVGRQSMYQMLKENPNLKTICLCLDSDAPGIKAMRRITDEFLELGYQDTKEERSIYKDWNEDCKAVHGQPAQAAEEFLVQPAIERELNLAYI
;
A
#
# COMPACT_ATOMS: atom_id res chain seq x y z
N MET A 1 -2.27 6.58 23.17
CA MET A 1 -2.53 8.04 23.03
C MET A 1 -3.83 8.22 22.30
N GLY A 2 -4.69 9.16 22.74
CA GLY A 2 -5.95 9.43 22.09
C GLY A 2 -5.74 10.04 20.70
N TYR A 3 -6.63 9.72 19.74
CA TYR A 3 -6.62 10.32 18.42
C TYR A 3 -7.26 11.71 18.49
N VAL A 4 -6.57 12.72 17.99
CA VAL A 4 -7.11 14.09 17.88
C VAL A 4 -7.51 14.31 16.41
N HIS A 5 -8.77 14.58 16.18
CA HIS A 5 -9.31 14.89 14.87
C HIS A 5 -9.38 16.39 14.65
N PHE A 6 -8.81 16.84 13.54
CA PHE A 6 -8.95 18.20 13.05
C PHE A 6 -9.85 18.19 11.81
N THR A 7 -10.73 19.17 11.69
CA THR A 7 -11.56 19.36 10.49
C THR A 7 -10.68 19.69 9.29
N GLU A 8 -11.19 19.50 8.08
CA GLU A 8 -10.45 19.85 6.86
C GLU A 8 -10.13 21.37 6.80
N ASP A 9 -11.03 22.22 7.30
CA ASP A 9 -10.79 23.66 7.46
C ASP A 9 -9.61 23.94 8.39
N GLN A 10 -9.55 23.30 9.56
CA GLN A 10 -8.42 23.43 10.48
C GLN A 10 -7.09 22.99 9.85
N LYS A 11 -7.08 21.88 9.15
CA LYS A 11 -5.88 21.37 8.44
C LYS A 11 -5.44 22.35 7.35
N GLN A 12 -6.38 22.88 6.59
CA GLN A 12 -6.11 23.85 5.53
C GLN A 12 -5.56 25.16 6.10
N ARG A 13 -6.18 25.71 7.16
CA ARG A 13 -5.69 26.91 7.84
C ARG A 13 -4.27 26.71 8.40
N ALA A 14 -4.02 25.59 9.10
CA ALA A 14 -2.68 25.26 9.61
C ALA A 14 -1.65 25.11 8.46
N GLY A 15 -2.03 24.49 7.34
CA GLY A 15 -1.18 24.32 6.17
C GLY A 15 -0.92 25.59 5.36
N SER A 16 -1.71 26.65 5.57
CA SER A 16 -1.58 27.95 4.90
C SER A 16 -0.96 29.06 5.78
N VAL A 17 -0.56 28.74 7.00
CA VAL A 17 0.08 29.73 7.91
C VAL A 17 1.37 30.27 7.28
N ASP A 18 1.55 31.57 7.29
CA ASP A 18 2.80 32.21 6.90
C ASP A 18 3.87 31.93 7.97
N LEU A 19 4.91 31.20 7.59
CA LEU A 19 5.98 30.79 8.50
C LEU A 19 6.85 31.95 8.96
N VAL A 20 6.94 33.03 8.15
CA VAL A 20 7.72 34.21 8.54
C VAL A 20 7.03 34.91 9.72
N ASP A 21 5.71 35.10 9.62
CA ASP A 21 4.93 35.72 10.69
C ASP A 21 4.83 34.80 11.91
N PHE A 22 4.60 33.52 11.71
CA PHE A 22 4.58 32.52 12.76
C PHE A 22 5.89 32.51 13.56
N LEU A 23 7.04 32.50 12.92
CA LEU A 23 8.36 32.47 13.55
C LEU A 23 8.64 33.76 14.33
N ARG A 24 8.30 34.90 13.77
CA ARG A 24 8.42 36.20 14.46
C ARG A 24 7.58 36.27 15.73
N LEU A 25 6.34 35.79 15.66
CA LEU A 25 5.44 35.73 16.82
C LEU A 25 5.97 34.79 17.92
N ASN A 26 6.68 33.74 17.53
CA ASN A 26 7.31 32.79 18.45
C ASN A 26 8.74 33.20 18.86
N GLY A 27 9.15 34.45 18.55
CA GLY A 27 10.41 35.02 19.02
C GLY A 27 11.65 34.58 18.25
N GLU A 28 11.48 33.87 17.08
CA GLU A 28 12.60 33.46 16.23
C GLU A 28 13.14 34.67 15.44
N ARG A 29 14.45 34.81 15.42
CA ARG A 29 15.13 35.82 14.61
C ARG A 29 15.33 35.32 13.19
N LEU A 30 14.90 36.16 12.22
CA LEU A 30 15.02 35.83 10.82
C LEU A 30 16.02 36.76 10.11
N ILE A 31 16.87 36.19 9.29
CA ILE A 31 17.87 36.90 8.47
C ILE A 31 17.37 36.90 7.02
N SER A 32 17.34 38.08 6.40
CA SER A 32 16.95 38.21 5.01
C SER A 32 17.96 37.52 4.09
N ALA A 33 17.47 36.65 3.19
CA ALA A 33 18.26 35.93 2.21
C ALA A 33 17.63 36.05 0.81
N GLY A 34 17.61 37.25 0.27
CA GLY A 34 17.00 37.57 -1.02
C GLY A 34 15.46 37.51 -0.96
N ARG A 35 14.84 36.49 -1.57
CA ARG A 35 13.38 36.30 -1.57
C ARG A 35 12.89 35.44 -0.42
N GLU A 36 13.81 34.92 0.40
CA GLU A 36 13.54 34.00 1.50
C GLU A 36 14.06 34.56 2.81
N TRP A 37 13.66 33.95 3.90
CA TRP A 37 14.15 34.26 5.23
C TRP A 37 14.84 33.04 5.82
N ARG A 38 16.01 33.25 6.42
CA ARG A 38 16.80 32.19 7.04
C ARG A 38 16.66 32.28 8.55
N LEU A 39 16.52 31.14 9.22
CA LEU A 39 16.51 31.11 10.69
C LEU A 39 17.87 31.53 11.24
N SER A 40 17.87 32.36 12.29
CA SER A 40 19.12 32.75 12.97
C SER A 40 19.65 31.64 13.86
N SER A 41 18.77 30.76 14.34
CA SER A 41 19.09 29.59 15.14
C SER A 41 19.70 28.45 14.31
N ASP A 42 19.29 28.35 13.04
CA ASP A 42 19.82 27.36 12.10
C ASP A 42 19.88 27.94 10.68
N HIS A 43 21.07 28.25 10.22
CA HIS A 43 21.31 28.90 8.93
C HIS A 43 21.07 27.98 7.71
N SER A 44 20.90 26.67 7.92
CA SER A 44 20.56 25.76 6.84
C SER A 44 19.08 25.86 6.45
N ILE A 45 18.24 26.35 7.35
CA ILE A 45 16.79 26.38 7.15
C ILE A 45 16.34 27.74 6.60
N THR A 46 15.64 27.71 5.48
CA THR A 46 15.00 28.86 4.85
C THR A 46 13.48 28.74 4.88
N VAL A 47 12.77 29.87 4.97
CA VAL A 47 11.30 29.96 4.95
C VAL A 47 10.83 31.01 3.96
N ARG A 48 9.72 30.73 3.27
CA ARG A 48 9.07 31.65 2.33
C ARG A 48 7.56 31.43 2.33
N GLY A 49 6.79 32.38 2.86
CA GLY A 49 5.35 32.21 3.03
C GLY A 49 5.04 30.95 3.83
N ASN A 50 4.27 30.02 3.28
CA ASN A 50 3.90 28.77 3.91
C ASN A 50 4.79 27.58 3.52
N THR A 51 6.01 27.81 3.08
CA THR A 51 6.97 26.76 2.72
C THR A 51 8.30 26.96 3.44
N TRP A 52 9.00 25.88 3.68
CA TRP A 52 10.33 25.86 4.25
C TRP A 52 11.23 24.86 3.55
N TYR A 53 12.54 25.04 3.68
CA TYR A 53 13.55 24.13 3.17
C TYR A 53 14.81 24.16 4.05
N ASP A 54 15.32 22.96 4.39
CA ASP A 54 16.61 22.75 5.03
C ASP A 54 17.62 22.31 3.97
N HIS A 55 18.59 23.14 3.69
CA HIS A 55 19.63 22.91 2.68
C HIS A 55 20.68 21.88 3.10
N ALA A 56 20.82 21.59 4.41
CA ALA A 56 21.77 20.60 4.91
C ALA A 56 21.22 19.18 4.79
N GLU A 57 19.93 19.01 5.09
CA GLU A 57 19.25 17.71 5.10
C GLU A 57 18.41 17.47 3.83
N GLU A 58 18.37 18.44 2.90
CA GLU A 58 17.58 18.41 1.68
C GLU A 58 16.08 18.12 1.92
N LYS A 59 15.54 18.65 3.00
CA LYS A 59 14.15 18.46 3.44
C LYS A 59 13.37 19.76 3.40
N GLY A 60 12.08 19.67 3.08
CA GLY A 60 11.21 20.84 3.05
C GLY A 60 9.74 20.45 3.10
N GLY A 61 8.86 21.45 3.10
CA GLY A 61 7.43 21.17 3.09
C GLY A 61 6.53 22.28 3.59
N SER A 62 5.40 21.87 4.20
CA SER A 62 4.35 22.76 4.73
C SER A 62 4.65 23.26 6.14
N PRO A 63 3.89 24.25 6.66
CA PRO A 63 4.04 24.73 8.05
C PRO A 63 3.89 23.63 9.08
N ILE A 64 3.00 22.65 8.85
CA ILE A 64 2.81 21.53 9.76
C ILE A 64 4.08 20.69 9.86
N SER A 65 4.67 20.34 8.72
CA SER A 65 5.93 19.58 8.69
C SER A 65 7.10 20.39 9.25
N PHE A 66 7.11 21.71 9.10
CA PHE A 66 8.07 22.59 9.72
C PHE A 66 8.05 22.46 11.26
N VAL A 67 6.86 22.60 11.86
CA VAL A 67 6.72 22.50 13.32
C VAL A 67 7.07 21.10 13.84
N GLN A 68 6.75 20.06 13.06
CA GLN A 68 7.16 18.70 13.40
C GLN A 68 8.68 18.52 13.35
N TYR A 69 9.33 19.08 12.34
CA TYR A 69 10.77 18.94 12.10
C TYR A 69 11.59 19.78 13.08
N VAL A 70 11.33 21.09 13.12
CA VAL A 70 12.14 22.05 13.90
C VAL A 70 11.84 22.03 15.39
N TYR A 71 10.56 21.90 15.75
CA TYR A 71 10.14 21.90 17.17
C TYR A 71 9.92 20.50 17.74
N GLY A 72 10.14 19.42 16.97
CA GLY A 72 9.97 18.03 17.42
C GLY A 72 8.54 17.68 17.87
N LYS A 73 7.53 18.39 17.37
CA LYS A 73 6.13 18.19 17.77
C LYS A 73 5.50 17.04 17.01
N ASN A 74 4.59 16.30 17.66
CA ASN A 74 3.71 15.39 16.94
C ASN A 74 2.69 16.16 16.09
N TYR A 75 1.99 15.48 15.18
CA TYR A 75 1.04 16.12 14.26
C TYR A 75 -0.07 16.93 14.98
N PRO A 76 -0.77 16.42 16.01
CA PRO A 76 -1.78 17.19 16.74
C PRO A 76 -1.23 18.46 17.39
N ASP A 77 -0.08 18.35 18.02
CA ASP A 77 0.54 19.50 18.69
C ASP A 77 1.02 20.54 17.66
N ALA A 78 1.53 20.09 16.52
CA ALA A 78 1.95 20.97 15.43
C ALA A 78 0.77 21.78 14.86
N VAL A 79 -0.35 21.10 14.57
CA VAL A 79 -1.57 21.78 14.08
C VAL A 79 -2.11 22.76 15.13
N THR A 80 -2.18 22.35 16.40
CA THR A 80 -2.63 23.19 17.50
C THR A 80 -1.75 24.43 17.66
N MET A 81 -0.44 24.28 17.56
CA MET A 81 0.52 25.38 17.66
C MET A 81 0.34 26.39 16.51
N LEU A 82 0.17 25.92 15.29
CA LEU A 82 -0.06 26.77 14.11
C LEU A 82 -1.41 27.50 14.16
N LEU A 83 -2.40 26.94 14.82
CA LEU A 83 -3.73 27.53 15.03
C LEU A 83 -3.85 28.30 16.34
N ASN A 84 -2.73 28.78 16.92
CA ASN A 84 -2.70 29.59 18.15
C ASN A 84 -3.43 28.93 19.34
N GLY A 85 -3.31 27.62 19.48
CA GLY A 85 -3.90 26.86 20.58
C GLY A 85 -5.31 26.30 20.28
N GLU A 86 -5.87 26.51 19.10
CA GLU A 86 -7.12 25.88 18.70
C GLU A 86 -6.93 24.35 18.65
N GLN A 87 -7.62 23.65 19.52
CA GLN A 87 -7.50 22.19 19.62
C GLN A 87 -8.48 21.48 18.69
N GLY A 88 -8.04 20.36 18.13
CA GLY A 88 -8.92 19.42 17.49
C GLY A 88 -9.82 18.70 18.53
N VAL A 89 -10.83 18.00 18.05
CA VAL A 89 -11.68 17.17 18.90
C VAL A 89 -10.89 15.94 19.33
N ALA A 90 -10.54 15.89 20.62
CA ALA A 90 -9.94 14.69 21.19
C ALA A 90 -11.02 13.61 21.32
N TYR A 91 -11.00 12.65 20.44
CA TYR A 91 -11.66 11.39 20.71
C TYR A 91 -10.80 10.67 21.75
N LYS A 92 -11.30 10.50 22.98
CA LYS A 92 -10.80 9.39 23.79
C LYS A 92 -10.80 8.22 22.84
N GLN A 93 -9.60 7.66 22.63
CA GLN A 93 -9.53 6.33 22.08
C GLN A 93 -10.52 5.58 22.98
N SER A 94 -11.76 5.35 22.52
CA SER A 94 -12.53 4.26 23.09
C SER A 94 -11.45 3.19 23.19
N GLN A 95 -11.10 2.77 24.41
CA GLN A 95 -10.38 1.51 24.51
C GLN A 95 -11.14 0.70 23.49
N ARG A 96 -10.50 0.51 22.31
CA ARG A 96 -10.98 -0.51 21.42
C ARG A 96 -10.96 -1.64 22.41
N GLU A 97 -12.13 -1.85 23.05
CA GLU A 97 -12.37 -3.11 23.71
C GLU A 97 -11.76 -4.02 22.72
N GLU A 98 -10.72 -4.76 23.10
CA GLU A 98 -10.28 -5.84 22.25
C GLU A 98 -11.58 -6.49 21.89
N SER A 99 -12.21 -5.91 20.87
CA SER A 99 -13.50 -6.38 20.38
C SER A 99 -13.09 -7.78 20.11
N THR A 100 -13.61 -8.67 20.89
CA THR A 100 -13.34 -10.09 20.78
C THR A 100 -13.60 -10.34 19.33
N ARG A 101 -12.54 -10.17 18.51
CA ARG A 101 -12.66 -10.31 17.05
C ARG A 101 -13.24 -11.67 16.92
N ALA A 102 -14.39 -11.76 16.30
CA ALA A 102 -15.01 -13.04 16.09
C ALA A 102 -13.89 -14.00 15.64
N PRO A 103 -13.72 -15.15 16.27
CA PRO A 103 -12.63 -16.04 15.94
C PRO A 103 -12.68 -16.31 14.43
N PHE A 104 -11.53 -16.24 13.78
CA PHE A 104 -11.46 -16.53 12.35
C PHE A 104 -11.96 -17.94 12.09
N VAL A 105 -12.98 -18.06 11.27
CA VAL A 105 -13.52 -19.35 10.81
C VAL A 105 -13.41 -19.41 9.31
N LEU A 106 -12.63 -20.36 8.81
CA LEU A 106 -12.50 -20.56 7.37
C LEU A 106 -13.86 -20.98 6.80
N PRO A 107 -14.41 -20.24 5.83
CA PRO A 107 -15.70 -20.56 5.23
C PRO A 107 -15.72 -21.97 4.61
N PRO A 108 -16.82 -22.73 4.71
CA PRO A 108 -16.91 -24.06 4.12
C PRO A 108 -16.79 -24.01 2.60
N SER A 109 -16.09 -25.00 2.03
CA SER A 109 -15.95 -25.14 0.58
C SER A 109 -17.23 -25.64 -0.06
N ASN A 110 -17.48 -25.23 -1.30
CA ASN A 110 -18.50 -25.84 -2.16
C ASN A 110 -18.09 -27.27 -2.57
N SER A 111 -19.05 -28.10 -2.95
CA SER A 111 -18.81 -29.48 -3.41
C SER A 111 -18.02 -29.59 -4.72
N ASN A 112 -17.94 -28.51 -5.48
CA ASN A 112 -17.16 -28.43 -6.72
C ASN A 112 -16.61 -27.00 -6.94
N MET A 113 -15.66 -26.88 -7.87
CA MET A 113 -15.00 -25.61 -8.20
C MET A 113 -15.29 -25.13 -9.64
N ARG A 114 -16.30 -25.65 -10.30
CA ARG A 114 -16.53 -25.43 -11.74
C ARG A 114 -16.62 -23.94 -12.10
N ARG A 115 -17.33 -23.15 -11.30
CA ARG A 115 -17.54 -21.73 -11.59
C ARG A 115 -16.28 -20.90 -11.29
N VAL A 116 -15.58 -21.21 -10.22
CA VAL A 116 -14.31 -20.56 -9.90
C VAL A 116 -13.27 -20.90 -10.97
N TYR A 117 -13.14 -22.15 -11.42
CA TYR A 117 -12.27 -22.50 -12.54
C TYR A 117 -12.66 -21.76 -13.83
N ALA A 118 -13.94 -21.73 -14.18
CA ALA A 118 -14.38 -20.98 -15.35
C ALA A 118 -14.03 -19.49 -15.25
N TYR A 119 -14.19 -18.90 -14.08
CA TYR A 119 -13.83 -17.51 -13.83
C TYR A 119 -12.32 -17.29 -13.95
N LEU A 120 -11.50 -18.07 -13.27
CA LEU A 120 -10.05 -17.89 -13.25
C LEU A 120 -9.44 -18.13 -14.63
N LEU A 121 -9.87 -19.18 -15.35
CA LEU A 121 -9.29 -19.56 -16.62
C LEU A 121 -9.86 -18.79 -17.82
N LYS A 122 -11.17 -18.48 -17.83
CA LYS A 122 -11.83 -17.89 -19.01
C LYS A 122 -12.07 -16.38 -18.89
N ASN A 123 -12.22 -15.86 -17.67
CA ASN A 123 -12.44 -14.42 -17.46
C ASN A 123 -11.17 -13.70 -17.00
N ARG A 124 -10.27 -14.43 -16.30
CA ARG A 124 -9.01 -13.89 -15.80
C ARG A 124 -7.80 -14.36 -16.60
N PHE A 125 -7.98 -15.34 -17.50
CA PHE A 125 -6.97 -15.89 -18.38
C PHE A 125 -5.74 -16.43 -17.66
N LEU A 126 -5.93 -16.90 -16.42
CA LEU A 126 -4.86 -17.50 -15.63
C LEU A 126 -4.47 -18.86 -16.18
N ASP A 127 -3.22 -19.23 -16.01
CA ASP A 127 -2.74 -20.54 -16.43
C ASP A 127 -3.35 -21.65 -15.58
N ARG A 128 -3.79 -22.73 -16.24
CA ARG A 128 -4.45 -23.85 -15.58
C ARG A 128 -3.54 -24.58 -14.61
N GLU A 129 -2.29 -24.80 -14.96
CA GLU A 129 -1.35 -25.57 -14.11
C GLU A 129 -1.04 -24.80 -12.84
N ILE A 130 -0.90 -23.49 -12.95
CA ILE A 130 -0.70 -22.60 -11.79
C ILE A 130 -1.94 -22.62 -10.89
N VAL A 131 -3.14 -22.43 -11.44
CA VAL A 131 -4.39 -22.49 -10.67
C VAL A 131 -4.53 -23.85 -9.97
N ASP A 132 -4.25 -24.95 -10.68
CA ASP A 132 -4.31 -26.31 -10.14
C ASP A 132 -3.32 -26.51 -8.97
N ALA A 133 -2.13 -25.93 -9.04
CA ALA A 133 -1.15 -26.00 -7.95
C ALA A 133 -1.68 -25.31 -6.67
N PHE A 134 -2.23 -24.10 -6.78
CA PHE A 134 -2.82 -23.38 -5.64
C PHE A 134 -4.06 -24.10 -5.09
N VAL A 135 -4.88 -24.70 -5.94
CA VAL A 135 -6.05 -25.49 -5.52
C VAL A 135 -5.63 -26.74 -4.78
N ARG A 136 -4.68 -27.51 -5.33
CA ARG A 136 -4.13 -28.72 -4.66
C ARG A 136 -3.48 -28.41 -3.30
N SER A 137 -2.86 -27.23 -3.17
CA SER A 137 -2.30 -26.75 -1.89
C SER A 137 -3.36 -26.26 -0.91
N GLY A 138 -4.66 -26.28 -1.29
CA GLY A 138 -5.76 -25.80 -0.46
C GLY A 138 -5.68 -24.30 -0.18
N LEU A 139 -5.13 -23.54 -1.13
CA LEU A 139 -5.03 -22.09 -1.06
C LEU A 139 -6.15 -21.38 -1.84
N ILE A 140 -6.82 -22.11 -2.76
CA ILE A 140 -7.97 -21.59 -3.51
C ILE A 140 -9.10 -22.62 -3.48
N TYR A 141 -10.32 -22.15 -3.20
CA TYR A 141 -11.52 -22.98 -3.34
C TYR A 141 -12.75 -22.13 -3.65
N GLU A 142 -13.84 -22.79 -4.04
CA GLU A 142 -15.14 -22.16 -4.29
C GLU A 142 -15.99 -22.19 -3.03
N ARG A 143 -16.63 -21.07 -2.71
CA ARG A 143 -17.68 -20.97 -1.72
C ARG A 143 -19.01 -20.57 -2.36
N LEU A 144 -20.07 -21.23 -1.95
CA LEU A 144 -21.45 -20.91 -2.29
C LEU A 144 -22.13 -20.21 -1.09
N GLU A 145 -22.68 -19.03 -1.31
CA GLU A 145 -23.39 -18.26 -0.29
C GLU A 145 -24.79 -17.87 -0.78
N PRO A 146 -25.85 -18.04 0.02
CA PRO A 146 -27.15 -17.48 -0.30
C PRO A 146 -27.12 -15.95 -0.17
N SER A 147 -27.97 -15.27 -0.94
CA SER A 147 -28.29 -13.86 -0.69
C SER A 147 -29.03 -13.71 0.64
N LYS A 148 -29.06 -12.48 1.18
CA LYS A 148 -29.71 -12.20 2.48
C LYS A 148 -31.18 -12.61 2.51
N ASP A 149 -31.87 -12.55 1.38
CA ASP A 149 -33.25 -12.95 1.19
C ASP A 149 -33.44 -14.43 0.77
N GLY A 150 -32.31 -15.15 0.61
CA GLY A 150 -32.31 -16.55 0.15
C GLY A 150 -32.68 -16.78 -1.33
N ALA A 151 -33.05 -15.73 -2.06
CA ALA A 151 -33.58 -15.84 -3.43
C ALA A 151 -32.47 -16.14 -4.46
N LYS A 152 -31.21 -15.85 -4.16
CA LYS A 152 -30.06 -16.04 -5.06
C LYS A 152 -28.92 -16.76 -4.35
N GLN A 153 -28.07 -17.40 -5.15
CA GLN A 153 -26.83 -17.99 -4.68
C GLN A 153 -25.64 -17.30 -5.34
N PHE A 154 -24.67 -16.90 -4.52
CA PHE A 154 -23.44 -16.26 -4.98
C PHE A 154 -22.28 -17.23 -4.89
N HIS A 155 -21.57 -17.38 -5.99
CA HIS A 155 -20.34 -18.12 -6.04
C HIS A 155 -19.17 -17.16 -5.82
N ASN A 156 -18.25 -17.56 -4.95
CA ASN A 156 -17.10 -16.77 -4.58
C ASN A 156 -15.83 -17.62 -4.69
N ALA A 157 -14.75 -17.04 -5.18
CA ALA A 157 -13.41 -17.58 -5.01
C ALA A 157 -12.88 -17.15 -3.63
N ILE A 158 -12.38 -18.12 -2.88
CA ILE A 158 -11.73 -17.90 -1.59
C ILE A 158 -10.25 -18.15 -1.75
N PHE A 159 -9.43 -17.17 -1.35
CA PHE A 159 -7.98 -17.21 -1.36
C PHE A 159 -7.51 -17.26 0.09
N VAL A 160 -6.86 -18.37 0.47
CA VAL A 160 -6.52 -18.68 1.86
C VAL A 160 -5.08 -18.33 2.15
N GLY A 161 -4.85 -17.69 3.30
CA GLY A 161 -3.53 -17.49 3.86
C GLY A 161 -3.34 -18.36 5.09
N LYS A 162 -2.19 -19.04 5.19
CA LYS A 162 -1.87 -20.01 6.25
C LYS A 162 -0.65 -19.54 7.05
N ASP A 163 -0.59 -19.93 8.32
CA ASP A 163 0.63 -19.77 9.12
C ASP A 163 1.66 -20.88 8.82
N GLU A 164 2.80 -20.84 9.49
CA GLU A 164 3.88 -21.84 9.32
C GLU A 164 3.45 -23.26 9.69
N ALA A 165 2.46 -23.41 10.56
CA ALA A 165 1.90 -24.72 10.90
C ALA A 165 0.88 -25.22 9.86
N GLY A 166 0.64 -24.46 8.77
CA GLY A 166 -0.35 -24.79 7.76
C GLY A 166 -1.79 -24.47 8.16
N THR A 167 -2.00 -23.83 9.30
CA THR A 167 -3.32 -23.45 9.79
C THR A 167 -3.81 -22.19 9.05
N ALA A 168 -5.03 -22.22 8.52
CA ALA A 168 -5.63 -21.06 7.90
C ALA A 168 -5.86 -19.94 8.93
N ARG A 169 -5.35 -18.75 8.65
CA ARG A 169 -5.46 -17.55 9.49
C ARG A 169 -6.13 -16.38 8.79
N HIS A 170 -6.21 -16.44 7.47
CA HIS A 170 -6.76 -15.39 6.65
C HIS A 170 -7.50 -15.99 5.47
N ALA A 171 -8.55 -15.32 5.00
CA ALA A 171 -9.17 -15.65 3.73
C ALA A 171 -9.67 -14.37 3.04
N HIS A 172 -9.29 -14.20 1.79
CA HIS A 172 -9.80 -13.14 0.91
C HIS A 172 -10.90 -13.71 0.04
N LYS A 173 -12.06 -13.06 0.03
CA LYS A 173 -13.24 -13.45 -0.76
C LYS A 173 -13.39 -12.55 -1.98
N LYS A 174 -13.50 -13.16 -3.17
CA LYS A 174 -13.79 -12.50 -4.43
C LYS A 174 -15.05 -13.07 -5.05
N GLY A 175 -16.07 -12.25 -5.21
CA GLY A 175 -17.25 -12.61 -5.99
C GLY A 175 -16.88 -12.81 -7.46
N ILE A 176 -17.33 -13.92 -8.03
CA ILE A 176 -17.03 -14.26 -9.44
C ILE A 176 -18.15 -13.85 -10.40
N TYR A 177 -19.12 -13.09 -9.91
CA TYR A 177 -20.20 -12.56 -10.73
C TYR A 177 -19.67 -11.44 -11.64
N THR A 178 -19.91 -11.54 -12.94
CA THR A 178 -19.32 -10.65 -13.95
C THR A 178 -20.19 -9.44 -14.32
N TYR A 179 -21.42 -9.37 -13.81
CA TYR A 179 -22.32 -8.25 -14.05
C TYR A 179 -22.35 -7.30 -12.85
N GLY A 180 -22.03 -6.02 -13.07
CA GLY A 180 -22.00 -5.00 -12.03
C GLY A 180 -20.75 -5.07 -11.12
N LYS A 181 -20.83 -4.45 -9.94
CA LYS A 181 -19.72 -4.45 -8.98
C LYS A 181 -19.58 -5.82 -8.32
N SER A 182 -18.48 -6.49 -8.60
CA SER A 182 -18.10 -7.73 -7.93
C SER A 182 -17.62 -7.45 -6.50
N TYR A 183 -18.10 -8.23 -5.53
CA TYR A 183 -17.64 -8.15 -4.15
C TYR A 183 -16.16 -8.56 -4.02
N ARG A 184 -15.42 -7.84 -3.19
CA ARG A 184 -14.09 -8.24 -2.71
C ARG A 184 -13.92 -7.81 -1.25
N GLY A 185 -13.28 -8.64 -0.46
CA GLY A 185 -13.02 -8.32 0.94
C GLY A 185 -12.49 -9.51 1.72
N ASN A 186 -11.98 -9.26 2.90
CA ASN A 186 -11.47 -10.30 3.77
C ASN A 186 -12.59 -10.88 4.64
N ILE A 187 -12.49 -12.15 4.96
CA ILE A 187 -13.40 -12.82 5.90
C ILE A 187 -13.17 -12.24 7.29
N GLU A 188 -14.24 -12.04 8.03
CA GLU A 188 -14.20 -11.53 9.40
C GLU A 188 -13.29 -12.38 10.29
N GLY A 189 -12.54 -11.74 11.19
CA GLY A 189 -11.56 -12.41 12.03
C GLY A 189 -10.24 -12.77 11.36
N SER A 190 -10.10 -12.56 10.04
CA SER A 190 -8.84 -12.80 9.31
C SER A 190 -7.68 -12.04 9.93
N ASP A 191 -6.55 -12.73 10.13
CA ASP A 191 -5.30 -12.11 10.57
C ASP A 191 -4.54 -11.54 9.36
N PRO A 192 -4.36 -10.21 9.28
CA PRO A 192 -3.73 -9.56 8.13
C PRO A 192 -2.26 -9.92 7.92
N ARG A 193 -1.62 -10.55 8.91
CA ARG A 193 -0.24 -11.03 8.81
C ARG A 193 -0.10 -12.22 7.86
N TYR A 194 -1.17 -12.95 7.63
CA TYR A 194 -1.20 -14.21 6.87
C TYR A 194 -2.10 -14.10 5.65
N SER A 195 -2.01 -13.02 4.87
CA SER A 195 -2.79 -12.91 3.64
C SER A 195 -2.36 -13.98 2.62
N PHE A 196 -3.07 -14.09 1.51
CA PHE A 196 -2.79 -15.07 0.46
C PHE A 196 -1.32 -15.01 -0.01
N HIS A 197 -0.60 -16.13 0.08
CA HIS A 197 0.82 -16.21 -0.23
C HIS A 197 1.25 -17.61 -0.69
N TRP A 198 2.43 -17.67 -1.27
CA TRP A 198 3.20 -18.88 -1.57
C TRP A 198 4.61 -18.74 -1.00
N LYS A 199 5.13 -19.79 -0.36
CA LYS A 199 6.50 -19.80 0.18
C LYS A 199 7.38 -20.67 -0.67
N GLY A 200 8.36 -20.10 -1.33
CA GLY A 200 9.42 -20.78 -2.07
C GLY A 200 10.71 -20.86 -1.25
N ILE A 201 11.77 -21.34 -1.89
CA ILE A 201 13.08 -21.58 -1.27
C ILE A 201 14.13 -20.52 -1.67
N SER A 202 13.86 -19.67 -2.65
CA SER A 202 14.78 -18.62 -3.09
C SER A 202 14.81 -17.44 -2.10
N ASN A 203 15.72 -16.52 -2.33
CA ASN A 203 15.85 -15.30 -1.53
C ASN A 203 14.95 -14.14 -2.01
N THR A 204 14.03 -14.39 -2.93
CA THR A 204 13.20 -13.35 -3.56
C THR A 204 11.75 -13.44 -3.10
N LEU A 205 11.20 -12.30 -2.70
CA LEU A 205 9.79 -12.10 -2.38
C LEU A 205 9.15 -11.14 -3.40
N TYR A 206 8.08 -11.58 -4.05
CA TYR A 206 7.24 -10.75 -4.92
C TYR A 206 5.97 -10.32 -4.20
N VAL A 207 5.62 -9.05 -4.28
CA VAL A 207 4.53 -8.42 -3.52
C VAL A 207 3.47 -7.83 -4.47
N PHE A 208 2.22 -8.20 -4.30
CA PHE A 208 1.08 -7.82 -5.15
C PHE A 208 -0.06 -7.20 -4.34
N GLU A 209 -0.95 -6.44 -4.99
CA GLU A 209 -2.14 -5.92 -4.31
C GLU A 209 -3.20 -6.99 -4.09
N SER A 210 -3.42 -7.87 -5.06
CA SER A 210 -4.47 -8.88 -5.00
C SER A 210 -3.98 -10.30 -5.34
N PRO A 211 -4.71 -11.34 -4.89
CA PRO A 211 -4.42 -12.73 -5.27
C PRO A 211 -4.50 -12.98 -6.79
N ILE A 212 -5.36 -12.25 -7.49
CA ILE A 212 -5.51 -12.40 -8.96
C ILE A 212 -4.24 -11.90 -9.65
N ASP A 213 -3.69 -10.75 -9.24
CA ASP A 213 -2.46 -10.21 -9.83
C ASP A 213 -1.26 -11.09 -9.55
N LEU A 214 -1.15 -11.62 -8.33
CA LEU A 214 -0.13 -12.61 -7.98
C LEU A 214 -0.16 -13.83 -8.91
N ILE A 215 -1.33 -14.43 -9.11
CA ILE A 215 -1.46 -15.63 -9.97
C ILE A 215 -1.28 -15.24 -11.44
N SER A 216 -1.69 -14.05 -11.85
CA SER A 216 -1.48 -13.52 -13.20
C SER A 216 0.00 -13.37 -13.50
N TYR A 217 0.77 -12.77 -12.59
CA TYR A 217 2.22 -12.67 -12.72
C TYR A 217 2.88 -14.04 -12.89
N ILE A 218 2.55 -14.99 -12.01
CA ILE A 218 3.08 -16.36 -12.12
C ILE A 218 2.66 -17.01 -13.44
N SER A 219 1.44 -16.78 -13.91
CA SER A 219 0.96 -17.31 -15.21
C SER A 219 1.74 -16.78 -16.41
N LEU A 220 2.26 -15.55 -16.30
CA LEU A 220 3.12 -14.93 -17.31
C LEU A 220 4.60 -15.34 -17.17
N HIS A 221 5.04 -15.71 -15.95
CA HIS A 221 6.43 -16.02 -15.59
C HIS A 221 6.53 -17.41 -14.95
N LYS A 222 6.22 -18.47 -15.73
CA LYS A 222 6.05 -19.83 -15.20
C LYS A 222 7.33 -20.54 -14.83
N GLU A 223 8.45 -20.18 -15.43
CA GLU A 223 9.69 -20.93 -15.26
C GLU A 223 10.21 -20.78 -13.82
N GLY A 224 10.31 -21.91 -13.10
CA GLY A 224 10.83 -21.96 -11.75
C GLY A 224 10.03 -21.20 -10.68
N TRP A 225 8.78 -20.85 -10.97
CA TRP A 225 7.96 -20.04 -10.08
C TRP A 225 7.84 -20.59 -8.65
N GLU A 226 7.77 -21.91 -8.47
CA GLU A 226 7.64 -22.53 -7.16
C GLU A 226 8.82 -22.23 -6.23
N ASN A 227 9.97 -21.86 -6.80
CA ASN A 227 11.16 -21.53 -6.03
C ASN A 227 11.08 -20.14 -5.36
N HIS A 228 10.23 -19.25 -5.84
CA HIS A 228 10.10 -17.89 -5.29
C HIS A 228 8.98 -17.78 -4.27
N SER A 229 9.06 -16.76 -3.46
CA SER A 229 8.00 -16.42 -2.50
C SER A 229 7.13 -15.30 -3.04
N TYR A 230 5.83 -15.39 -2.81
CA TYR A 230 4.83 -14.42 -3.31
C TYR A 230 3.83 -14.09 -2.21
N VAL A 231 3.41 -12.83 -2.14
CA VAL A 231 2.39 -12.38 -1.20
C VAL A 231 1.45 -11.36 -1.84
N ALA A 232 0.14 -11.51 -1.60
CA ALA A 232 -0.86 -10.52 -1.95
C ALA A 232 -1.30 -9.76 -0.71
N LEU A 233 -1.29 -8.43 -0.76
CA LEU A 233 -1.62 -7.56 0.38
C LEU A 233 -3.11 -7.59 0.75
N CYS A 234 -3.99 -7.96 -0.18
CA CYS A 234 -5.44 -8.10 0.03
C CYS A 234 -6.12 -6.87 0.69
N GLY A 235 -5.57 -5.67 0.43
CA GLY A 235 -6.12 -4.41 0.93
C GLY A 235 -5.94 -4.14 2.43
N VAL A 236 -5.12 -4.93 3.14
CA VAL A 236 -4.93 -4.84 4.61
C VAL A 236 -3.61 -4.20 5.04
N GLY A 237 -2.98 -3.48 4.14
CA GLY A 237 -1.66 -2.90 4.41
C GLY A 237 -0.55 -3.93 4.24
N ARG A 238 0.59 -3.71 4.91
CA ARG A 238 1.84 -4.40 4.63
C ARG A 238 2.21 -5.52 5.61
N GLN A 239 1.30 -5.85 6.55
CA GLN A 239 1.58 -6.78 7.63
C GLN A 239 2.00 -8.17 7.15
N SER A 240 1.40 -8.68 6.07
CA SER A 240 1.72 -9.99 5.52
C SER A 240 3.12 -10.04 4.90
N MET A 241 3.54 -8.98 4.24
CA MET A 241 4.88 -8.85 3.70
C MET A 241 5.93 -8.85 4.83
N TYR A 242 5.74 -8.03 5.85
CA TYR A 242 6.65 -8.01 7.02
C TYR A 242 6.67 -9.35 7.77
N GLN A 243 5.53 -10.03 7.87
CA GLN A 243 5.47 -11.33 8.50
C GLN A 243 6.30 -12.36 7.73
N MET A 244 6.19 -12.38 6.39
CA MET A 244 7.00 -13.28 5.56
C MET A 244 8.50 -13.02 5.69
N LEU A 245 8.92 -11.74 5.72
CA LEU A 245 10.33 -11.37 5.93
C LEU A 245 10.83 -11.78 7.32
N LYS A 246 9.99 -11.67 8.34
CA LYS A 246 10.30 -12.10 9.70
C LYS A 246 10.43 -13.63 9.82
N GLU A 247 9.52 -14.37 9.18
CA GLU A 247 9.51 -15.84 9.19
C GLU A 247 10.60 -16.44 8.32
N ASN A 248 11.03 -15.74 7.26
CA ASN A 248 12.09 -16.20 6.37
C ASN A 248 13.20 -15.14 6.23
N PRO A 249 14.21 -15.13 7.13
CA PRO A 249 15.33 -14.20 7.07
C PRO A 249 16.24 -14.34 5.83
N ASN A 250 16.05 -15.40 5.04
CA ASN A 250 16.78 -15.59 3.77
C ASN A 250 16.23 -14.73 2.63
N LEU A 251 15.03 -14.18 2.77
CA LEU A 251 14.48 -13.23 1.80
C LEU A 251 15.28 -11.93 1.84
N LYS A 252 15.96 -11.60 0.74
CA LYS A 252 16.85 -10.44 0.62
C LYS A 252 16.43 -9.51 -0.51
N THR A 253 15.92 -10.08 -1.60
CA THR A 253 15.40 -9.35 -2.75
C THR A 253 13.90 -9.19 -2.63
N ILE A 254 13.39 -7.96 -2.69
CA ILE A 254 11.98 -7.65 -2.60
C ILE A 254 11.55 -7.01 -3.92
N CYS A 255 10.67 -7.69 -4.66
CA CYS A 255 10.10 -7.19 -5.91
C CYS A 255 8.69 -6.67 -5.65
N LEU A 256 8.50 -5.36 -5.76
CA LEU A 256 7.20 -4.71 -5.62
C LEU A 256 6.49 -4.72 -6.98
N CYS A 257 5.43 -5.51 -7.08
CA CYS A 257 4.64 -5.74 -8.30
C CYS A 257 3.20 -5.23 -8.12
N LEU A 258 3.05 -4.03 -7.54
CA LEU A 258 1.74 -3.42 -7.29
C LEU A 258 1.11 -2.88 -8.59
N ASP A 259 -0.14 -2.44 -8.53
CA ASP A 259 -0.86 -1.92 -9.68
C ASP A 259 -0.14 -0.73 -10.33
N SER A 260 -0.18 -0.65 -11.67
CA SER A 260 0.39 0.46 -12.47
C SER A 260 -0.61 1.61 -12.59
N ASP A 261 -1.27 1.96 -11.47
CA ASP A 261 -2.09 3.16 -11.31
C ASP A 261 -1.45 4.13 -10.27
N ALA A 262 -1.98 5.35 -10.17
CA ALA A 262 -1.42 6.38 -9.31
C ALA A 262 -1.26 5.96 -7.84
N PRO A 263 -2.27 5.33 -7.20
CA PRO A 263 -2.13 4.81 -5.84
C PRO A 263 -1.06 3.73 -5.69
N GLY A 264 -0.99 2.77 -6.62
CA GLY A 264 -0.03 1.66 -6.61
C GLY A 264 1.41 2.16 -6.77
N ILE A 265 1.65 3.07 -7.73
CA ILE A 265 2.96 3.70 -7.95
C ILE A 265 3.42 4.47 -6.70
N LYS A 266 2.53 5.26 -6.10
CA LYS A 266 2.83 5.98 -4.86
C LYS A 266 3.13 5.01 -3.70
N ALA A 267 2.41 3.90 -3.62
CA ALA A 267 2.64 2.88 -2.61
C ALA A 267 3.99 2.18 -2.79
N MET A 268 4.37 1.83 -4.04
CA MET A 268 5.68 1.24 -4.34
C MET A 268 6.82 2.14 -3.87
N ARG A 269 6.83 3.42 -4.27
CA ARG A 269 7.87 4.37 -3.85
C ARG A 269 8.00 4.45 -2.34
N ARG A 270 6.88 4.63 -1.63
CA ARG A 270 6.89 4.71 -0.16
C ARG A 270 7.41 3.42 0.49
N ILE A 271 7.11 2.25 -0.07
CA ILE A 271 7.61 0.97 0.45
C ILE A 271 9.10 0.85 0.15
N THR A 272 9.56 1.25 -1.03
CA THR A 272 10.97 1.25 -1.40
C THR A 272 11.79 2.12 -0.43
N ASP A 273 11.35 3.36 -0.18
CA ASP A 273 12.02 4.27 0.76
C ASP A 273 12.10 3.65 2.17
N GLU A 274 10.99 3.10 2.67
CA GLU A 274 10.94 2.46 3.99
C GLU A 274 11.86 1.23 4.08
N PHE A 275 11.95 0.42 3.01
CA PHE A 275 12.85 -0.73 3.01
C PHE A 275 14.33 -0.36 2.96
N LEU A 276 14.68 0.72 2.25
CA LEU A 276 16.03 1.27 2.29
C LEU A 276 16.41 1.71 3.71
N GLU A 277 15.51 2.39 4.43
CA GLU A 277 15.70 2.77 5.83
C GLU A 277 15.84 1.55 6.77
N LEU A 278 15.15 0.45 6.48
CA LEU A 278 15.25 -0.81 7.22
C LEU A 278 16.47 -1.68 6.83
N GLY A 279 17.29 -1.21 5.88
CA GLY A 279 18.52 -1.87 5.46
C GLY A 279 18.33 -2.94 4.35
N TYR A 280 17.17 -3.01 3.72
CA TYR A 280 16.95 -3.83 2.53
C TYR A 280 17.43 -3.08 1.28
N GLN A 281 18.63 -3.39 0.82
CA GLN A 281 19.26 -2.69 -0.31
C GLN A 281 18.81 -3.22 -1.68
N ASP A 282 18.22 -4.42 -1.77
CA ASP A 282 17.78 -5.03 -3.02
C ASP A 282 16.24 -5.02 -3.11
N THR A 283 15.68 -3.80 -3.13
CA THR A 283 14.25 -3.58 -3.40
C THR A 283 14.09 -3.10 -4.83
N LYS A 284 13.25 -3.80 -5.59
CA LYS A 284 12.98 -3.54 -7.01
C LYS A 284 11.52 -3.23 -7.23
N GLU A 285 11.23 -2.34 -8.16
CA GLU A 285 9.88 -2.12 -8.68
C GLU A 285 9.76 -2.86 -10.02
N GLU A 286 8.77 -3.72 -10.13
CA GLU A 286 8.43 -4.40 -11.37
C GLU A 286 6.98 -4.06 -11.72
N ARG A 287 6.75 -3.54 -12.91
CA ARG A 287 5.47 -2.98 -13.33
C ARG A 287 4.83 -3.79 -14.44
N SER A 288 3.53 -3.98 -14.34
CA SER A 288 2.70 -4.43 -15.45
C SER A 288 2.72 -3.39 -16.58
N ILE A 289 2.61 -3.85 -17.81
CA ILE A 289 2.50 -3.00 -19.02
C ILE A 289 1.15 -2.27 -19.03
N TYR A 290 0.11 -2.96 -18.58
CA TYR A 290 -1.24 -2.41 -18.41
C TYR A 290 -1.47 -2.05 -16.93
N LYS A 291 -2.71 -1.70 -16.57
CA LYS A 291 -3.07 -1.24 -15.24
C LYS A 291 -2.63 -2.18 -14.10
N ASP A 292 -2.77 -3.48 -14.31
CA ASP A 292 -2.41 -4.52 -13.36
C ASP A 292 -1.98 -5.79 -14.09
N TRP A 293 -1.43 -6.76 -13.38
CA TRP A 293 -0.93 -8.01 -13.96
C TRP A 293 -2.03 -8.86 -14.61
N ASN A 294 -3.27 -8.71 -14.16
CA ASN A 294 -4.38 -9.41 -14.81
C ASN A 294 -4.75 -8.79 -16.16
N GLU A 295 -4.62 -7.47 -16.29
CA GLU A 295 -4.79 -6.81 -17.58
C GLU A 295 -3.68 -7.24 -18.58
N ASP A 296 -2.44 -7.46 -18.11
CA ASP A 296 -1.37 -8.05 -18.94
C ASP A 296 -1.73 -9.47 -19.41
N CYS A 297 -2.25 -10.33 -18.54
CA CYS A 297 -2.75 -11.65 -18.91
C CYS A 297 -3.84 -11.57 -20.00
N LYS A 298 -4.78 -10.67 -19.87
CA LYS A 298 -5.83 -10.45 -20.88
C LYS A 298 -5.23 -10.03 -22.22
N ALA A 299 -4.30 -9.07 -22.21
CA ALA A 299 -3.65 -8.57 -23.41
C ALA A 299 -2.91 -9.68 -24.17
N VAL A 300 -2.17 -10.53 -23.47
CA VAL A 300 -1.47 -11.69 -24.06
C VAL A 300 -2.45 -12.66 -24.74
N HIS A 301 -3.68 -12.75 -24.25
CA HIS A 301 -4.75 -13.56 -24.85
C HIS A 301 -5.62 -12.79 -25.86
N GLY A 302 -5.16 -11.62 -26.32
CA GLY A 302 -5.86 -10.82 -27.34
C GLY A 302 -7.16 -10.17 -26.85
N GLN A 303 -7.33 -10.02 -25.54
CA GLN A 303 -8.50 -9.34 -24.96
C GLN A 303 -8.21 -7.86 -24.72
N PRO A 304 -9.24 -7.00 -24.73
CA PRO A 304 -9.10 -5.61 -24.34
C PRO A 304 -8.54 -5.51 -22.93
N ALA A 305 -7.49 -4.70 -22.74
CA ALA A 305 -6.83 -4.48 -21.47
C ALA A 305 -6.88 -2.99 -21.10
N GLN A 306 -7.04 -2.69 -19.82
CA GLN A 306 -7.06 -1.33 -19.30
C GLN A 306 -5.63 -0.78 -19.24
N ALA A 307 -5.39 0.37 -19.88
CA ALA A 307 -4.07 1.01 -19.90
C ALA A 307 -3.58 1.35 -18.49
N ALA A 308 -2.26 1.28 -18.30
CA ALA A 308 -1.59 1.83 -17.13
C ALA A 308 -1.72 3.36 -17.11
N GLU A 309 -1.64 3.95 -15.92
CA GLU A 309 -1.54 5.41 -15.82
C GLU A 309 -0.09 5.82 -16.09
N GLU A 310 0.11 6.66 -17.13
CA GLU A 310 1.40 7.30 -17.37
C GLU A 310 1.65 8.35 -16.28
N PHE A 311 2.41 8.00 -15.27
CA PHE A 311 3.02 9.00 -14.41
C PHE A 311 4.17 9.62 -15.18
N LEU A 312 4.01 10.88 -15.60
CA LEU A 312 5.11 11.74 -16.00
C LEU A 312 6.07 11.82 -14.81
N VAL A 313 7.07 10.96 -14.79
CA VAL A 313 8.28 11.17 -14.02
C VAL A 313 8.91 12.41 -14.62
N GLN A 314 8.72 13.58 -13.99
CA GLN A 314 9.61 14.71 -14.28
C GLN A 314 11.02 14.21 -13.90
N PRO A 315 11.91 14.00 -14.86
CA PRO A 315 13.28 13.64 -14.53
C PRO A 315 13.88 14.81 -13.76
N ALA A 316 14.35 14.54 -12.54
CA ALA A 316 15.17 15.47 -11.77
C ALA A 316 16.54 15.79 -12.46
N ILE A 317 16.73 15.37 -13.71
CA ILE A 317 18.02 15.38 -14.44
C ILE A 317 18.09 16.50 -15.50
N GLU A 318 17.06 17.31 -15.76
CA GLU A 318 17.20 18.41 -16.73
C GLU A 318 17.57 19.77 -16.12
N ARG A 319 17.89 19.87 -14.83
CA ARG A 319 18.34 21.15 -14.24
C ARG A 319 19.86 21.40 -14.26
N GLU A 320 20.68 20.41 -14.54
CA GLU A 320 22.15 20.58 -14.56
C GLU A 320 22.76 20.85 -15.94
N LEU A 321 22.00 20.77 -17.05
CA LEU A 321 22.56 20.98 -18.40
C LEU A 321 22.37 22.37 -18.98
N ASN A 322 21.65 23.29 -18.31
CA ASN A 322 21.43 24.66 -18.78
C ASN A 322 22.23 25.75 -18.05
N LEU A 323 23.21 25.39 -17.23
CA LEU A 323 24.12 26.36 -16.59
C LEU A 323 25.57 26.33 -17.13
N ALA A 324 25.81 25.61 -18.22
CA ALA A 324 27.16 25.50 -18.81
C ALA A 324 27.34 26.30 -20.12
N TYR A 325 26.37 27.09 -20.57
CA TYR A 325 26.52 27.99 -21.72
C TYR A 325 25.78 29.32 -21.47
N ILE A 326 26.32 30.19 -20.66
CA ILE A 326 26.41 31.65 -20.86
C ILE A 326 27.61 32.18 -20.10
#